data_23747b54d2129906561832381783e160
#
_entry.id   23747b54d2129906561832381783e160
#
_cell.length_a   1.000
_cell.length_b   1.000
_cell.length_c   1.000
_cell.angle_alpha   90.00
_cell.angle_beta   90.00
_cell.angle_gamma   90.00
#
_symmetry.space_group_name_H-M   'P 1'
#
loop_
_entity.id
_entity.type
_entity.pdbx_description
1 polymer ?
#
loop_
_entity_poly.entity_id
_entity_poly.type
_entity_poly.pdbx_seq_one_letter_code
_entity_poly.pdbx_strand_id
1 'polypeptide(L)'
;MKRFLSLLLALTLALALAIPASADAYGYTVDGKDVGIIGSADGPTFILVGEDLEADTVDGKDVGIIGSADSPTFILVREDSEADAEAARAQREATITALGGVVGQTNVLLNDKCIAFTDAAPEARNGRTMVPLRATLEAMGAQVDYDQATRSALVTGEKASFTHVIGSDVITLSDGTEVKMDVASYATASNRTMVPVRFFSQVLGYDVFWDNDYRMAFLLDEETFTKKVDSRLAILNGYLAKNAKSFDASKNYREDVTLSGTVKVIDSIKGDRSYPYSGKASMLLGKDSMSMRMSADLSGLAELLEGLAGEKLPETYRAALIKPELEVIYGDRLYNKSPLFDALMTKESGAQTVSGAWYAADAAMSFADLRASMYGSGESYTVGGLLYASMMQGEANSFFTSWNSTTQLASAAAELLGDDTFTKSGSSYKWHFGKAELAKLITEMYGEAYAAEVMKEESIEELDIDLTLRGDGGVELKCAMAMDLNEEAAYRISYTLTGDSSRATAKGTVQVRNLCDLTFSTTVSVRATDEKPLTAPPAGTTVIALPTAGQITA
;
A
#
# COMPACT_ATOMS: atom_id res chain seq x y z
N MET A 1 3.13 -15.34 5.35
CA MET A 1 3.21 -14.44 6.52
C MET A 1 3.05 -12.96 6.15
N LYS A 2 3.85 -12.36 5.22
CA LYS A 2 3.61 -10.99 4.74
C LYS A 2 2.19 -10.81 4.17
N ARG A 3 1.63 -11.77 3.43
CA ARG A 3 0.24 -11.73 2.96
C ARG A 3 -0.78 -11.79 4.08
N PHE A 4 -0.46 -12.49 5.19
CA PHE A 4 -1.29 -12.55 6.37
C PHE A 4 -1.24 -11.21 7.12
N LEU A 5 -0.05 -10.63 7.27
CA LEU A 5 0.13 -9.31 7.85
C LEU A 5 -0.40 -8.21 6.92
N SER A 6 -0.21 -8.35 5.59
CA SER A 6 -0.84 -7.47 4.60
C SER A 6 -2.36 -7.59 4.62
N LEU A 7 -2.91 -8.79 4.87
CA LEU A 7 -4.35 -8.99 5.03
C LEU A 7 -4.84 -8.38 6.36
N LEU A 8 -4.08 -8.54 7.44
CA LEU A 8 -4.38 -7.93 8.74
C LEU A 8 -4.22 -6.41 8.68
N LEU A 9 -3.14 -5.93 8.06
CA LEU A 9 -2.89 -4.51 7.86
C LEU A 9 -3.86 -3.91 6.83
N ALA A 10 -4.16 -4.61 5.73
CA ALA A 10 -5.18 -4.20 4.76
C ALA A 10 -6.58 -4.27 5.37
N LEU A 11 -6.84 -5.17 6.30
CA LEU A 11 -8.12 -5.29 6.99
C LEU A 11 -8.26 -4.19 8.05
N THR A 12 -7.20 -3.87 8.80
CA THR A 12 -7.15 -2.72 9.71
C THR A 12 -7.17 -1.40 8.93
N LEU A 13 -6.50 -1.34 7.78
CA LEU A 13 -6.54 -0.19 6.87
C LEU A 13 -7.91 -0.06 6.20
N ALA A 14 -8.53 -1.16 5.76
CA ALA A 14 -9.89 -1.17 5.22
C ALA A 14 -10.91 -0.81 6.28
N LEU A 15 -10.70 -1.18 7.57
CA LEU A 15 -11.53 -0.71 8.67
C LEU A 15 -11.29 0.77 9.00
N ALA A 16 -10.05 1.24 8.95
CA ALA A 16 -9.72 2.67 9.14
C ALA A 16 -10.21 3.53 7.96
N LEU A 17 -10.25 2.96 6.75
CA LEU A 17 -10.78 3.62 5.54
C LEU A 17 -12.30 3.40 5.36
N ALA A 18 -12.90 2.43 6.08
CA ALA A 18 -14.35 2.19 6.11
C ALA A 18 -15.07 3.02 7.19
N ILE A 19 -14.34 3.89 7.92
CA ILE A 19 -14.99 5.02 8.58
C ILE A 19 -15.53 5.88 7.43
N PRO A 20 -16.84 5.98 7.21
CA PRO A 20 -17.35 6.83 6.16
C PRO A 20 -16.90 8.25 6.51
N ALA A 21 -15.94 8.80 5.77
CA ALA A 21 -16.10 10.19 5.42
C ALA A 21 -17.54 10.24 4.92
N SER A 22 -18.41 11.00 5.58
CA SER A 22 -19.78 11.17 5.18
C SER A 22 -19.78 11.49 3.68
N ALA A 23 -19.98 10.46 2.87
CA ALA A 23 -20.17 10.63 1.45
C ALA A 23 -21.58 11.17 1.33
N ASP A 24 -21.69 12.48 1.37
CA ASP A 24 -22.90 13.14 0.92
C ASP A 24 -23.06 12.75 -0.55
N ALA A 25 -23.95 11.81 -0.80
CA ALA A 25 -24.38 11.48 -2.14
C ALA A 25 -25.22 12.65 -2.64
N TYR A 26 -24.59 13.59 -3.31
CA TYR A 26 -25.30 14.63 -4.03
C TYR A 26 -25.81 14.06 -5.36
N GLY A 27 -27.11 13.85 -5.47
CA GLY A 27 -27.78 13.55 -6.73
C GLY A 27 -28.00 14.84 -7.51
N TYR A 28 -27.45 14.93 -8.71
CA TYR A 28 -27.77 15.98 -9.66
C TYR A 28 -28.54 15.39 -10.85
N THR A 29 -29.49 16.14 -11.38
CA THR A 29 -30.16 15.79 -12.64
C THR A 29 -29.54 16.59 -13.76
N VAL A 30 -28.96 15.89 -14.76
CA VAL A 30 -28.49 16.48 -16.03
C VAL A 30 -29.44 16.01 -17.12
N ASP A 31 -30.10 16.93 -17.82
CA ASP A 31 -31.09 16.64 -18.87
C ASP A 31 -32.21 15.65 -18.47
N GLY A 32 -32.66 15.72 -17.21
CA GLY A 32 -33.74 14.89 -16.69
C GLY A 32 -33.34 13.45 -16.35
N LYS A 33 -32.04 13.13 -16.30
CA LYS A 33 -31.52 11.85 -15.84
C LYS A 33 -30.77 12.03 -14.52
N ASP A 34 -30.96 11.09 -13.60
CA ASP A 34 -30.28 11.09 -12.30
C ASP A 34 -28.81 10.69 -12.48
N VAL A 35 -27.91 11.54 -12.00
CA VAL A 35 -26.46 11.30 -12.01
C VAL A 35 -26.00 11.12 -10.57
N GLY A 36 -25.46 9.94 -10.26
CA GLY A 36 -24.89 9.65 -8.95
C GLY A 36 -23.42 10.07 -8.89
N ILE A 37 -23.06 10.94 -7.95
CA ILE A 37 -21.69 11.33 -7.68
C ILE A 37 -21.21 10.56 -6.46
N ILE A 38 -20.11 9.82 -6.59
CA ILE A 38 -19.45 9.13 -5.47
C ILE A 38 -18.06 9.75 -5.28
N GLY A 39 -17.90 10.55 -4.22
CA GLY A 39 -16.62 11.14 -3.85
C GLY A 39 -16.73 11.98 -2.57
N SER A 40 -15.61 12.20 -1.90
CA SER A 40 -15.52 13.16 -0.77
C SER A 40 -14.99 14.49 -1.25
N ALA A 41 -15.18 15.55 -0.45
CA ALA A 41 -14.80 16.94 -0.79
C ALA A 41 -13.30 17.13 -1.13
N ASP A 42 -12.44 16.15 -0.81
CA ASP A 42 -10.98 16.23 -0.92
C ASP A 42 -10.35 15.14 -1.84
N GLY A 43 -11.14 14.44 -2.67
CA GLY A 43 -10.64 13.36 -3.52
C GLY A 43 -11.23 13.35 -4.94
N PRO A 44 -10.67 12.52 -5.87
CA PRO A 44 -11.17 12.42 -7.23
C PRO A 44 -12.63 11.94 -7.24
N THR A 45 -13.49 12.73 -7.83
CA THR A 45 -14.92 12.45 -7.96
C THR A 45 -15.18 11.60 -9.19
N PHE A 46 -15.88 10.48 -9.04
CA PHE A 46 -16.32 9.64 -10.14
C PHE A 46 -17.78 9.91 -10.46
N ILE A 47 -18.09 10.23 -11.71
CA ILE A 47 -19.46 10.41 -12.19
C ILE A 47 -19.80 9.24 -13.09
N LEU A 48 -20.86 8.50 -12.77
CA LEU A 48 -21.44 7.48 -13.63
C LEU A 48 -22.53 8.13 -14.50
N VAL A 49 -22.33 8.16 -15.82
CA VAL A 49 -23.28 8.70 -16.76
C VAL A 49 -23.86 7.57 -17.62
N GLY A 50 -25.19 7.51 -17.70
CA GLY A 50 -25.87 6.58 -18.61
C GLY A 50 -25.69 6.98 -20.09
N GLU A 51 -25.83 5.99 -20.99
CA GLU A 51 -25.69 6.14 -22.46
C GLU A 51 -26.41 7.38 -22.99
N ASP A 52 -25.75 8.18 -23.83
CA ASP A 52 -26.22 9.30 -24.66
C ASP A 52 -25.80 10.74 -24.26
N LEU A 53 -24.58 10.98 -23.83
CA LEU A 53 -24.06 12.35 -23.72
C LEU A 53 -22.94 12.59 -24.74
N GLU A 54 -23.22 13.45 -25.75
CA GLU A 54 -22.20 14.13 -26.52
C GLU A 54 -21.45 15.13 -25.62
N ALA A 55 -20.13 15.31 -25.87
CA ALA A 55 -19.25 16.13 -25.06
C ALA A 55 -19.75 17.58 -24.97
N ASP A 56 -20.28 17.95 -23.80
CA ASP A 56 -20.63 19.32 -23.50
C ASP A 56 -20.14 19.74 -22.11
N THR A 57 -19.98 21.03 -21.93
CA THR A 57 -19.56 21.62 -20.66
C THR A 57 -20.66 21.48 -19.60
N VAL A 58 -20.35 20.91 -18.44
CA VAL A 58 -21.22 20.93 -17.27
C VAL A 58 -20.85 22.15 -16.42
N ASP A 59 -21.81 23.06 -16.24
CA ASP A 59 -21.61 24.31 -15.50
C ASP A 59 -20.43 25.19 -15.97
N GLY A 60 -20.14 25.19 -17.30
CA GLY A 60 -19.08 26.01 -17.87
C GLY A 60 -17.65 25.49 -17.67
N LYS A 61 -17.49 24.23 -17.26
CA LYS A 61 -16.19 23.60 -17.04
C LYS A 61 -15.90 22.52 -18.09
N ASP A 62 -14.64 22.41 -18.51
CA ASP A 62 -14.20 21.39 -19.45
C ASP A 62 -14.24 19.99 -18.81
N VAL A 63 -14.99 19.09 -19.43
CA VAL A 63 -15.15 17.70 -19.00
C VAL A 63 -14.39 16.79 -19.95
N GLY A 64 -13.38 16.07 -19.46
CA GLY A 64 -12.65 15.07 -20.25
C GLY A 64 -13.37 13.72 -20.22
N ILE A 65 -13.81 13.22 -21.37
CA ILE A 65 -14.42 11.89 -21.53
C ILE A 65 -13.33 10.87 -21.89
N ILE A 66 -13.18 9.81 -21.10
CA ILE A 66 -12.29 8.68 -21.40
C ILE A 66 -13.14 7.42 -21.55
N GLY A 67 -13.37 6.97 -22.80
CA GLY A 67 -14.09 5.75 -23.13
C GLY A 67 -14.63 5.74 -24.54
N SER A 68 -15.07 4.57 -25.02
CA SER A 68 -15.75 4.39 -26.30
C SER A 68 -17.25 4.09 -26.08
N ALA A 69 -18.06 4.28 -27.11
CA ALA A 69 -19.53 4.20 -27.08
C ALA A 69 -20.13 2.86 -26.55
N ASP A 70 -19.31 1.82 -26.38
CA ASP A 70 -19.76 0.47 -26.01
C ASP A 70 -19.22 -0.02 -24.64
N SER A 71 -18.70 0.87 -23.80
CA SER A 71 -18.17 0.51 -22.47
C SER A 71 -18.54 1.58 -21.44
N PRO A 72 -18.73 1.22 -20.13
CA PRO A 72 -19.05 2.19 -19.09
C PRO A 72 -17.97 3.28 -19.04
N THR A 73 -18.40 4.52 -19.29
CA THR A 73 -17.53 5.67 -19.39
C THR A 73 -17.31 6.26 -18.01
N PHE A 74 -16.06 6.40 -17.60
CA PHE A 74 -15.71 7.16 -16.41
C PHE A 74 -15.34 8.58 -16.82
N ILE A 75 -16.02 9.57 -16.24
CA ILE A 75 -15.69 10.98 -16.42
C ILE A 75 -14.91 11.44 -15.21
N LEU A 76 -13.67 11.87 -15.41
CA LEU A 76 -12.87 12.50 -14.40
C LEU A 76 -13.14 14.01 -14.50
N VAL A 77 -13.93 14.56 -13.59
CA VAL A 77 -14.06 16.01 -13.44
C VAL A 77 -12.96 16.48 -12.50
N ARG A 78 -11.99 17.17 -13.04
CA ARG A 78 -11.00 17.89 -12.22
C ARG A 78 -11.61 19.23 -11.85
N GLU A 79 -12.15 19.31 -10.66
CA GLU A 79 -12.52 20.61 -10.07
C GLU A 79 -11.31 21.19 -9.35
N ASP A 80 -10.45 21.89 -10.08
CA ASP A 80 -9.53 22.85 -9.48
C ASP A 80 -10.26 24.20 -9.46
N SER A 81 -11.19 24.39 -8.53
CA SER A 81 -11.70 25.74 -8.29
C SER A 81 -10.57 26.58 -7.68
N GLU A 82 -10.56 27.88 -7.97
CA GLU A 82 -9.56 28.80 -7.40
C GLU A 82 -9.60 28.74 -5.86
N ALA A 83 -10.78 28.47 -5.27
CA ALA A 83 -10.97 28.27 -3.84
C ALA A 83 -10.30 26.98 -3.32
N ASP A 84 -10.37 25.87 -4.07
CA ASP A 84 -9.75 24.60 -3.68
C ASP A 84 -8.22 24.69 -3.78
N ALA A 85 -7.72 25.39 -4.81
CA ALA A 85 -6.28 25.67 -4.95
C ALA A 85 -5.77 26.56 -3.80
N GLU A 86 -6.56 27.53 -3.36
CA GLU A 86 -6.22 28.39 -2.21
C GLU A 86 -6.28 27.62 -0.90
N ALA A 87 -7.29 26.76 -0.69
CA ALA A 87 -7.41 25.89 0.48
C ALA A 87 -6.24 24.89 0.55
N ALA A 88 -5.90 24.22 -0.56
CA ALA A 88 -4.75 23.32 -0.64
C ALA A 88 -3.43 24.03 -0.37
N ARG A 89 -3.28 25.27 -0.84
CA ARG A 89 -2.12 26.11 -0.54
C ARG A 89 -2.05 26.46 0.95
N ALA A 90 -3.15 26.91 1.54
CA ALA A 90 -3.24 27.26 2.96
C ALA A 90 -2.91 26.04 3.85
N GLN A 91 -3.44 24.87 3.51
CA GLN A 91 -3.14 23.61 4.19
C GLN A 91 -1.65 23.26 4.10
N ARG A 92 -1.03 23.43 2.94
CA ARG A 92 0.40 23.18 2.71
C ARG A 92 1.27 24.12 3.55
N GLU A 93 0.94 25.40 3.59
CA GLU A 93 1.64 26.43 4.37
C GLU A 93 1.52 26.17 5.89
N ALA A 94 0.32 25.77 6.34
CA ALA A 94 0.09 25.35 7.72
C ALA A 94 0.95 24.13 8.11
N THR A 95 1.02 23.14 7.22
CA THR A 95 1.84 21.93 7.42
C THR A 95 3.33 22.26 7.49
N ILE A 96 3.84 23.06 6.58
CA ILE A 96 5.25 23.51 6.62
C ILE A 96 5.54 24.18 7.96
N THR A 97 4.67 25.05 8.43
CA THR A 97 4.81 25.76 9.71
C THR A 97 4.77 24.80 10.90
N ALA A 98 3.86 23.83 10.90
CA ALA A 98 3.72 22.82 11.95
C ALA A 98 4.99 21.93 12.07
N LEU A 99 5.65 21.65 10.94
CA LEU A 99 6.94 20.95 10.90
C LEU A 99 8.14 21.83 11.31
N GLY A 100 7.91 23.10 11.63
CA GLY A 100 8.97 24.06 11.98
C GLY A 100 9.69 24.65 10.77
N GLY A 101 9.14 24.48 9.58
CA GLY A 101 9.67 25.08 8.34
C GLY A 101 9.25 26.54 8.15
N VAL A 102 9.80 27.17 7.13
CA VAL A 102 9.52 28.56 6.73
C VAL A 102 8.83 28.56 5.38
N VAL A 103 7.61 29.09 5.35
CA VAL A 103 6.81 29.20 4.13
C VAL A 103 7.54 30.03 3.07
N GLY A 104 7.51 29.57 1.82
CA GLY A 104 8.17 30.23 0.69
C GLY A 104 9.67 29.99 0.56
N GLN A 105 10.30 29.32 1.53
CA GLN A 105 11.72 28.96 1.48
C GLN A 105 11.92 27.47 1.15
N THR A 106 13.15 27.11 0.83
CA THR A 106 13.57 25.72 0.79
C THR A 106 13.79 25.23 2.22
N ASN A 107 13.09 24.16 2.60
CA ASN A 107 13.20 23.54 3.91
C ASN A 107 13.95 22.22 3.84
N VAL A 108 14.51 21.79 4.96
CA VAL A 108 15.13 20.48 5.14
C VAL A 108 14.46 19.81 6.34
N LEU A 109 13.72 18.76 6.09
CA LEU A 109 13.11 17.92 7.13
C LEU A 109 14.10 16.83 7.53
N LEU A 110 14.47 16.80 8.79
CA LEU A 110 15.26 15.72 9.38
C LEU A 110 14.31 14.82 10.18
N ASN A 111 14.04 13.62 9.65
CA ASN A 111 13.08 12.66 10.18
C ASN A 111 11.64 13.20 10.28
N ASP A 112 11.33 14.01 11.30
CA ASP A 112 9.97 14.52 11.57
C ASP A 112 9.92 16.02 11.87
N LYS A 113 11.04 16.73 11.77
CA LYS A 113 11.12 18.17 12.05
C LYS A 113 12.06 18.90 11.11
N CYS A 114 11.66 20.10 10.68
CA CYS A 114 12.52 20.95 9.87
C CYS A 114 13.71 21.49 10.69
N ILE A 115 14.88 21.50 10.06
CA ILE A 115 16.09 22.11 10.63
C ILE A 115 15.94 23.63 10.60
N ALA A 116 16.15 24.28 11.73
CA ALA A 116 16.17 25.73 11.81
C ALA A 116 17.51 26.30 11.32
N PHE A 117 17.47 27.06 10.26
CA PHE A 117 18.65 27.73 9.71
C PHE A 117 18.65 29.23 10.10
N THR A 118 19.57 29.62 10.97
CA THR A 118 19.61 30.98 11.51
C THR A 118 20.59 31.90 10.75
N ASP A 119 21.64 31.30 10.15
CA ASP A 119 22.73 32.06 9.54
C ASP A 119 22.73 32.03 8.01
N ALA A 120 22.44 30.90 7.42
CA ALA A 120 22.34 30.69 5.99
C ALA A 120 21.23 29.70 5.71
N ALA A 121 20.34 30.03 4.80
CA ALA A 121 19.26 29.16 4.38
C ALA A 121 19.70 28.18 3.28
N PRO A 122 19.05 27.02 3.13
CA PRO A 122 19.19 26.17 1.96
C PRO A 122 18.87 26.94 0.68
N GLU A 123 19.63 26.70 -0.38
CA GLU A 123 19.43 27.36 -1.68
C GLU A 123 19.55 26.38 -2.86
N ALA A 124 18.87 26.70 -3.95
CA ALA A 124 19.04 25.98 -5.21
C ALA A 124 20.22 26.58 -5.99
N ARG A 125 21.21 25.74 -6.34
CA ARG A 125 22.35 26.14 -7.14
C ARG A 125 22.80 25.04 -8.08
N ASN A 126 22.98 25.36 -9.37
CA ASN A 126 23.40 24.39 -10.40
C ASN A 126 22.50 23.14 -10.47
N GLY A 127 21.19 23.29 -10.26
CA GLY A 127 20.23 22.18 -10.24
C GLY A 127 20.35 21.27 -9.02
N ARG A 128 20.99 21.73 -7.96
CA ARG A 128 21.11 21.01 -6.68
C ARG A 128 20.62 21.89 -5.53
N THR A 129 20.02 21.23 -4.54
CA THR A 129 19.74 21.86 -3.25
C THR A 129 21.01 21.84 -2.41
N MET A 130 21.52 23.02 -2.12
CA MET A 130 22.68 23.22 -1.27
C MET A 130 22.24 23.60 0.14
N VAL A 131 22.84 22.99 1.15
CA VAL A 131 22.47 23.19 2.56
C VAL A 131 23.72 23.59 3.37
N PRO A 132 23.56 24.38 4.45
CA PRO A 132 24.65 24.72 5.35
C PRO A 132 25.19 23.49 6.06
N LEU A 133 26.45 23.11 5.81
CA LEU A 133 27.08 21.90 6.33
C LEU A 133 26.98 21.80 7.86
N ARG A 134 27.48 22.84 8.57
CA ARG A 134 27.53 22.84 10.03
C ARG A 134 26.14 22.71 10.65
N ALA A 135 25.21 23.58 10.27
CA ALA A 135 23.88 23.60 10.86
C ALA A 135 23.13 22.27 10.63
N THR A 136 23.31 21.67 9.46
CA THR A 136 22.68 20.38 9.14
C THR A 136 23.31 19.25 9.95
N LEU A 137 24.63 19.16 10.03
CA LEU A 137 25.33 18.10 10.77
C LEU A 137 25.14 18.22 12.30
N GLU A 138 25.14 19.44 12.84
CA GLU A 138 24.86 19.65 14.27
C GLU A 138 23.40 19.27 14.63
N ALA A 139 22.44 19.54 13.74
CA ALA A 139 21.07 19.07 13.89
C ALA A 139 20.98 17.52 13.86
N MET A 140 21.89 16.85 13.17
CA MET A 140 22.04 15.39 13.13
C MET A 140 22.85 14.84 14.31
N GLY A 141 23.27 15.69 15.25
CA GLY A 141 24.03 15.29 16.45
C GLY A 141 25.54 15.16 16.23
N ALA A 142 26.09 15.55 15.09
CA ALA A 142 27.52 15.55 14.85
C ALA A 142 28.20 16.81 15.39
N GLN A 143 29.47 16.71 15.76
CA GLN A 143 30.33 17.83 16.08
C GLN A 143 31.08 18.28 14.83
N VAL A 144 31.13 19.61 14.58
CA VAL A 144 31.77 20.20 13.39
C VAL A 144 32.79 21.25 13.82
N ASP A 145 34.05 20.92 13.64
CA ASP A 145 35.16 21.83 13.82
C ASP A 145 35.69 22.33 12.46
N TYR A 146 36.52 23.39 12.50
CA TYR A 146 37.11 23.96 11.30
C TYR A 146 38.62 24.18 11.47
N ASP A 147 39.39 23.54 10.60
CA ASP A 147 40.82 23.81 10.50
C ASP A 147 41.09 24.90 9.47
N GLN A 148 41.56 26.05 9.96
CA GLN A 148 41.85 27.22 9.14
C GLN A 148 43.09 27.05 8.26
N ALA A 149 44.06 26.24 8.68
CA ALA A 149 45.31 26.04 7.93
C ALA A 149 45.07 25.23 6.66
N THR A 150 44.23 24.18 6.75
CA THR A 150 43.87 23.31 5.63
C THR A 150 42.55 23.74 4.95
N ARG A 151 41.84 24.71 5.51
CA ARG A 151 40.51 25.14 5.10
C ARG A 151 39.52 23.97 5.08
N SER A 152 39.58 23.11 6.07
CA SER A 152 38.81 21.90 6.14
C SER A 152 37.79 21.92 7.27
N ALA A 153 36.61 21.38 7.02
CA ALA A 153 35.66 20.97 8.05
C ALA A 153 36.08 19.61 8.60
N LEU A 154 36.17 19.50 9.91
CA LEU A 154 36.44 18.25 10.65
C LEU A 154 35.14 17.83 11.32
N VAL A 155 34.61 16.68 10.95
CA VAL A 155 33.30 16.20 11.42
C VAL A 155 33.49 14.93 12.22
N THR A 156 32.94 14.92 13.43
CA THR A 156 32.87 13.74 14.28
C THR A 156 31.40 13.44 14.60
N GLY A 157 30.93 12.29 14.16
CA GLY A 157 29.55 11.85 14.35
C GLY A 157 29.45 10.35 14.63
N GLU A 158 28.30 9.91 15.13
CA GLU A 158 28.04 8.51 15.45
C GLU A 158 28.08 7.64 14.18
N LYS A 159 27.44 8.10 13.08
CA LYS A 159 27.36 7.35 11.83
C LYS A 159 28.64 7.39 11.00
N ALA A 160 29.32 8.55 10.96
CA ALA A 160 30.60 8.71 10.27
C ALA A 160 31.38 9.90 10.80
N SER A 161 32.71 9.79 10.74
CA SER A 161 33.65 10.90 10.96
C SER A 161 34.43 11.11 9.69
N PHE A 162 34.66 12.39 9.30
CA PHE A 162 35.28 12.70 8.02
C PHE A 162 35.91 14.10 8.03
N THR A 163 36.76 14.34 7.05
CA THR A 163 37.35 15.66 6.73
C THR A 163 36.90 16.10 5.35
N HIS A 164 36.56 17.37 5.20
CA HIS A 164 36.15 17.94 3.92
C HIS A 164 36.81 19.28 3.67
N VAL A 165 37.61 19.39 2.60
CA VAL A 165 38.22 20.65 2.16
C VAL A 165 37.16 21.51 1.46
N ILE A 166 36.94 22.73 1.94
CA ILE A 166 35.94 23.64 1.38
C ILE A 166 36.30 24.02 -0.05
N GLY A 167 35.37 23.82 -0.97
CA GLY A 167 35.54 24.03 -2.41
C GLY A 167 35.89 22.75 -3.18
N SER A 168 36.13 21.64 -2.47
CA SER A 168 36.30 20.31 -3.07
C SER A 168 34.97 19.62 -3.33
N ASP A 169 34.99 18.68 -4.26
CA ASP A 169 33.93 17.67 -4.46
C ASP A 169 34.25 16.30 -3.82
N VAL A 170 35.35 16.24 -3.02
CA VAL A 170 35.80 15.02 -2.34
C VAL A 170 35.73 15.19 -0.83
N ILE A 171 35.33 14.10 -0.17
CA ILE A 171 35.28 13.94 1.27
C ILE A 171 36.18 12.76 1.63
N THR A 172 36.97 12.91 2.69
CA THR A 172 37.84 11.84 3.18
C THR A 172 37.28 11.32 4.50
N LEU A 173 36.84 10.08 4.53
CA LEU A 173 36.37 9.39 5.73
C LEU A 173 37.55 9.11 6.68
N SER A 174 37.24 8.79 7.96
CA SER A 174 38.25 8.52 8.99
C SER A 174 39.14 7.31 8.69
N ASP A 175 38.67 6.38 7.85
CA ASP A 175 39.43 5.21 7.38
C ASP A 175 40.28 5.50 6.15
N GLY A 176 40.28 6.74 5.65
CA GLY A 176 40.97 7.16 4.45
C GLY A 176 40.21 6.97 3.14
N THR A 177 39.01 6.46 3.17
CA THR A 177 38.15 6.30 1.99
C THR A 177 37.73 7.67 1.46
N GLU A 178 37.86 7.86 0.15
CA GLU A 178 37.41 9.09 -0.52
C GLU A 178 36.01 8.86 -1.14
N VAL A 179 35.07 9.76 -0.84
CA VAL A 179 33.74 9.81 -1.42
C VAL A 179 33.62 11.06 -2.26
N LYS A 180 33.27 10.89 -3.54
CA LYS A 180 33.08 11.99 -4.47
C LYS A 180 31.65 12.47 -4.50
N MET A 181 31.41 13.75 -4.24
CA MET A 181 30.12 14.42 -4.41
C MET A 181 29.85 14.73 -5.89
N ASP A 182 28.59 14.89 -6.26
CA ASP A 182 28.21 15.28 -7.62
C ASP A 182 28.46 16.78 -7.93
N VAL A 183 28.55 17.61 -6.90
CA VAL A 183 28.87 19.06 -6.98
C VAL A 183 29.81 19.43 -5.83
N ALA A 184 30.79 20.26 -6.13
CA ALA A 184 31.70 20.78 -5.11
C ALA A 184 30.99 21.68 -4.09
N SER A 185 31.46 21.64 -2.86
CA SER A 185 31.07 22.60 -1.82
C SER A 185 31.54 24.00 -2.15
N TYR A 186 30.99 25.01 -1.50
CA TYR A 186 31.48 26.38 -1.60
C TYR A 186 31.24 27.13 -0.29
N ALA A 187 31.99 28.25 -0.10
CA ALA A 187 31.73 29.15 1.00
C ALA A 187 30.89 30.34 0.51
N THR A 188 29.88 30.71 1.29
CA THR A 188 29.09 31.94 1.06
C THR A 188 29.90 33.19 1.42
N ALA A 189 29.39 34.36 1.07
CA ALA A 189 29.99 35.64 1.48
C ALA A 189 30.05 35.82 3.02
N SER A 190 29.15 35.13 3.75
CA SER A 190 29.14 35.08 5.21
C SER A 190 29.96 33.93 5.80
N ASN A 191 30.88 33.35 5.01
CA ASN A 191 31.73 32.22 5.41
C ASN A 191 30.98 30.99 5.93
N ARG A 192 29.83 30.64 5.34
CA ARG A 192 29.13 29.39 5.61
C ARG A 192 29.41 28.40 4.49
N THR A 193 29.80 27.17 4.87
CA THR A 193 30.06 26.10 3.90
C THR A 193 28.74 25.49 3.46
N MET A 194 28.52 25.51 2.15
CA MET A 194 27.35 24.92 1.51
C MET A 194 27.73 23.62 0.81
N VAL A 195 26.95 22.55 1.03
CA VAL A 195 27.15 21.23 0.43
C VAL A 195 25.86 20.75 -0.23
N PRO A 196 25.93 19.91 -1.28
CA PRO A 196 24.72 19.35 -1.87
C PRO A 196 24.01 18.41 -0.86
N VAL A 197 22.68 18.48 -0.79
CA VAL A 197 21.91 17.68 0.18
C VAL A 197 22.12 16.16 0.04
N ARG A 198 22.39 15.66 -1.18
CA ARG A 198 22.73 14.26 -1.45
C ARG A 198 23.99 13.76 -0.76
N PHE A 199 24.86 14.68 -0.36
CA PHE A 199 26.03 14.38 0.44
C PHE A 199 25.69 13.52 1.68
N PHE A 200 24.57 13.81 2.34
CA PHE A 200 24.16 13.11 3.57
C PHE A 200 23.78 11.65 3.30
N SER A 201 23.19 11.35 2.13
CA SER A 201 22.94 9.97 1.70
C SER A 201 24.26 9.23 1.46
N GLN A 202 25.18 9.85 0.74
CA GLN A 202 26.42 9.20 0.31
C GLN A 202 27.38 8.91 1.48
N VAL A 203 27.40 9.74 2.50
CA VAL A 203 28.39 9.65 3.60
C VAL A 203 27.78 9.14 4.89
N LEU A 204 26.54 9.52 5.19
CA LEU A 204 25.91 9.24 6.47
C LEU A 204 24.76 8.21 6.39
N GLY A 205 24.46 7.70 5.19
CA GLY A 205 23.46 6.66 4.99
C GLY A 205 22.02 7.10 5.27
N TYR A 206 21.72 8.40 5.11
CA TYR A 206 20.35 8.90 5.15
C TYR A 206 19.67 8.70 3.79
N ASP A 207 18.40 8.35 3.79
CA ASP A 207 17.59 8.42 2.58
C ASP A 207 17.23 9.88 2.30
N VAL A 208 17.46 10.31 1.04
CA VAL A 208 17.32 11.71 0.64
C VAL A 208 16.31 11.83 -0.50
N PHE A 209 15.24 12.55 -0.25
CA PHE A 209 14.18 12.82 -1.22
C PHE A 209 13.95 14.32 -1.37
N TRP A 210 13.34 14.70 -2.48
CA TRP A 210 12.96 16.08 -2.74
C TRP A 210 11.49 16.14 -3.14
N ASP A 211 10.76 17.03 -2.49
CA ASP A 211 9.37 17.34 -2.82
C ASP A 211 9.28 18.77 -3.38
N ASN A 212 8.77 18.88 -4.62
CA ASN A 212 8.67 20.16 -5.32
C ASN A 212 7.53 21.02 -4.76
N ASP A 213 6.42 20.43 -4.39
CA ASP A 213 5.22 21.13 -3.96
C ASP A 213 5.43 21.79 -2.60
N TYR A 214 6.14 21.09 -1.72
CA TYR A 214 6.51 21.58 -0.39
C TYR A 214 7.85 22.30 -0.38
N ARG A 215 8.62 22.27 -1.48
CA ARG A 215 10.00 22.77 -1.58
C ARG A 215 10.85 22.27 -0.42
N MET A 216 10.79 20.98 -0.18
CA MET A 216 11.34 20.33 1.00
C MET A 216 12.28 19.18 0.62
N ALA A 217 13.48 19.20 1.19
CA ALA A 217 14.37 18.05 1.18
C ALA A 217 14.10 17.20 2.43
N PHE A 218 13.91 15.92 2.26
CA PHE A 218 13.76 14.94 3.34
C PHE A 218 15.10 14.26 3.57
N LEU A 219 15.52 14.24 4.82
CA LEU A 219 16.66 13.47 5.33
C LEU A 219 16.10 12.45 6.33
N LEU A 220 15.93 11.21 5.90
CA LEU A 220 15.30 10.17 6.69
C LEU A 220 16.31 9.14 7.15
N ASP A 221 16.28 8.83 8.42
CA ASP A 221 17.07 7.78 9.04
C ASP A 221 16.16 6.59 9.38
N GLU A 222 16.32 5.48 8.65
CA GLU A 222 15.55 4.26 8.86
C GLU A 222 15.60 3.78 10.32
N GLU A 223 16.78 3.80 10.94
CA GLU A 223 16.96 3.35 12.31
C GLU A 223 16.18 4.22 13.31
N THR A 224 16.24 5.54 13.13
CA THR A 224 15.49 6.49 13.96
C THR A 224 13.98 6.33 13.81
N PHE A 225 13.50 6.22 12.56
CA PHE A 225 12.08 5.99 12.28
C PHE A 225 11.62 4.66 12.89
N THR A 226 12.34 3.58 12.61
CA THR A 226 12.01 2.24 13.08
C THR A 226 12.00 2.17 14.60
N LYS A 227 13.03 2.67 15.27
CA LYS A 227 13.07 2.72 16.74
C LYS A 227 11.89 3.49 17.33
N LYS A 228 11.54 4.63 16.75
CA LYS A 228 10.40 5.44 17.22
C LYS A 228 9.09 4.65 17.15
N VAL A 229 8.81 4.01 16.03
CA VAL A 229 7.60 3.20 15.82
C VAL A 229 7.61 1.98 16.73
N ASP A 230 8.70 1.22 16.73
CA ASP A 230 8.80 -0.08 17.41
C ASP A 230 8.86 0.04 18.94
N SER A 231 9.21 1.20 19.47
CA SER A 231 9.28 1.44 20.91
C SER A 231 7.96 1.18 21.67
N ARG A 232 6.82 1.23 20.98
CA ARG A 232 5.49 0.97 21.52
C ARG A 232 4.86 -0.34 21.05
N LEU A 233 5.54 -1.11 20.20
CA LEU A 233 5.01 -2.28 19.50
C LEU A 233 5.82 -3.55 19.77
N ALA A 234 6.43 -3.67 20.96
CA ALA A 234 7.32 -4.78 21.29
C ALA A 234 6.60 -6.14 21.28
N ILE A 235 5.31 -6.20 21.67
CA ILE A 235 4.50 -7.42 21.66
C ILE A 235 4.30 -7.90 20.21
N LEU A 236 3.90 -7.00 19.31
CA LEU A 236 3.72 -7.32 17.89
C LEU A 236 5.04 -7.70 17.23
N ASN A 237 6.09 -6.93 17.46
CA ASN A 237 7.40 -7.20 16.90
C ASN A 237 7.98 -8.52 17.43
N GLY A 238 7.77 -8.85 18.69
CA GLY A 238 8.13 -10.15 19.26
C GLY A 238 7.38 -11.31 18.61
N TYR A 239 6.09 -11.13 18.28
CA TYR A 239 5.30 -12.10 17.55
C TYR A 239 5.80 -12.25 16.11
N LEU A 240 6.08 -11.15 15.41
CA LEU A 240 6.63 -11.13 14.05
C LEU A 240 7.97 -11.84 13.97
N ALA A 241 8.91 -11.50 14.86
CA ALA A 241 10.23 -12.10 14.93
C ALA A 241 10.18 -13.61 15.20
N LYS A 242 9.25 -14.06 16.05
CA LYS A 242 9.03 -15.48 16.31
C LYS A 242 8.59 -16.23 15.05
N ASN A 243 7.66 -15.64 14.30
CA ASN A 243 7.13 -16.23 13.09
C ASN A 243 8.10 -16.14 11.89
N ALA A 244 8.92 -15.08 11.82
CA ALA A 244 9.95 -14.92 10.79
C ALA A 244 10.97 -16.06 10.83
N LYS A 245 11.35 -16.51 12.01
CA LYS A 245 12.29 -17.64 12.21
C LYS A 245 11.77 -18.98 11.70
N SER A 246 10.48 -19.11 11.43
CA SER A 246 9.90 -20.33 10.86
C SER A 246 10.17 -20.49 9.36
N PHE A 247 10.63 -19.44 8.69
CA PHE A 247 10.95 -19.44 7.26
C PHE A 247 12.47 -19.48 7.05
N ASP A 248 12.94 -20.53 6.38
CA ASP A 248 14.34 -20.72 6.00
C ASP A 248 14.51 -20.40 4.51
N ALA A 249 15.16 -19.29 4.19
CA ALA A 249 15.34 -18.81 2.82
C ALA A 249 16.12 -19.79 1.91
N SER A 250 16.84 -20.77 2.49
CA SER A 250 17.59 -21.79 1.75
C SER A 250 16.71 -22.94 1.24
N LYS A 251 15.48 -23.07 1.76
CA LYS A 251 14.54 -24.14 1.42
C LYS A 251 13.53 -23.73 0.37
N ASN A 252 12.99 -24.72 -0.32
CA ASN A 252 11.78 -24.56 -1.11
C ASN A 252 10.56 -24.74 -0.20
N TYR A 253 9.46 -24.10 -0.57
CA TYR A 253 8.19 -24.20 0.15
C TYR A 253 7.07 -24.54 -0.82
N ARG A 254 6.14 -25.35 -0.34
CA ARG A 254 4.84 -25.57 -0.97
C ARG A 254 3.78 -24.87 -0.16
N GLU A 255 2.99 -24.05 -0.84
CA GLU A 255 1.80 -23.41 -0.31
C GLU A 255 0.58 -23.98 -1.02
N ASP A 256 -0.37 -24.53 -0.27
CA ASP A 256 -1.65 -25.01 -0.79
C ASP A 256 -2.77 -24.15 -0.18
N VAL A 257 -3.64 -23.62 -1.04
CA VAL A 257 -4.77 -22.78 -0.67
C VAL A 257 -6.06 -23.45 -1.13
N THR A 258 -7.07 -23.48 -0.26
CA THR A 258 -8.43 -23.84 -0.62
C THR A 258 -9.39 -22.74 -0.23
N LEU A 259 -10.38 -22.49 -1.06
CA LEU A 259 -11.45 -21.53 -0.85
C LEU A 259 -12.78 -22.22 -1.17
N SER A 260 -13.80 -22.01 -0.36
CA SER A 260 -15.15 -22.42 -0.66
C SER A 260 -16.16 -21.49 0.01
N GLY A 261 -17.34 -21.39 -0.54
CA GLY A 261 -18.39 -20.58 0.02
C GLY A 261 -19.70 -20.67 -0.76
N THR A 262 -20.63 -19.83 -0.36
CA THR A 262 -21.96 -19.75 -0.98
C THR A 262 -22.41 -18.29 -1.00
N VAL A 263 -22.92 -17.84 -2.11
CA VAL A 263 -23.69 -16.60 -2.21
C VAL A 263 -25.17 -16.99 -2.18
N LYS A 264 -25.89 -16.59 -1.15
CA LYS A 264 -27.33 -16.74 -1.06
C LYS A 264 -27.98 -15.42 -1.40
N VAL A 265 -28.71 -15.35 -2.50
CA VAL A 265 -29.50 -14.18 -2.88
C VAL A 265 -30.86 -14.25 -2.22
N ILE A 266 -31.24 -13.17 -1.57
CA ILE A 266 -32.53 -13.04 -0.89
C ILE A 266 -33.53 -12.44 -1.88
N ASP A 267 -34.57 -13.21 -2.26
CA ASP A 267 -35.60 -12.76 -3.19
C ASP A 267 -36.99 -13.06 -2.58
N SER A 268 -37.62 -12.04 -2.07
CA SER A 268 -38.95 -12.15 -1.41
C SER A 268 -40.08 -12.55 -2.36
N ILE A 269 -39.89 -12.49 -3.67
CA ILE A 269 -40.90 -12.80 -4.70
C ILE A 269 -40.67 -14.18 -5.27
N LYS A 270 -39.44 -14.53 -5.64
CA LYS A 270 -39.09 -15.78 -6.31
C LYS A 270 -38.53 -16.84 -5.35
N GLY A 271 -38.31 -16.47 -4.10
CA GLY A 271 -37.66 -17.28 -3.08
C GLY A 271 -36.13 -17.26 -3.16
N ASP A 272 -35.50 -17.49 -2.01
CA ASP A 272 -34.06 -17.47 -1.86
C ASP A 272 -33.35 -18.52 -2.72
N ARG A 273 -32.23 -18.14 -3.31
CA ARG A 273 -31.39 -19.04 -4.11
C ARG A 273 -29.96 -19.02 -3.61
N SER A 274 -29.30 -20.16 -3.64
CA SER A 274 -27.92 -20.33 -3.17
C SER A 274 -27.01 -20.76 -4.30
N TYR A 275 -25.88 -20.08 -4.44
CA TYR A 275 -24.91 -20.23 -5.49
C TYR A 275 -23.53 -20.57 -4.87
N PRO A 276 -23.16 -21.87 -4.87
CA PRO A 276 -21.88 -22.29 -4.31
C PRO A 276 -20.72 -21.88 -5.21
N TYR A 277 -19.56 -21.66 -4.59
CA TYR A 277 -18.30 -21.46 -5.28
C TYR A 277 -17.15 -22.14 -4.54
N SER A 278 -16.12 -22.54 -5.27
CA SER A 278 -14.91 -23.10 -4.67
C SER A 278 -13.69 -22.80 -5.52
N GLY A 279 -12.52 -22.89 -4.89
CA GLY A 279 -11.24 -22.70 -5.57
C GLY A 279 -10.12 -23.38 -4.81
N LYS A 280 -9.04 -23.67 -5.53
CA LYS A 280 -7.80 -24.17 -4.96
C LYS A 280 -6.61 -23.58 -5.72
N ALA A 281 -5.53 -23.33 -5.00
CA ALA A 281 -4.26 -22.98 -5.58
C ALA A 281 -3.15 -23.80 -4.92
N SER A 282 -2.11 -24.09 -5.67
CA SER A 282 -0.89 -24.72 -5.17
C SER A 282 0.29 -23.97 -5.76
N MET A 283 1.19 -23.51 -4.91
CA MET A 283 2.39 -22.76 -5.29
C MET A 283 3.63 -23.48 -4.76
N LEU A 284 4.62 -23.59 -5.62
CA LEU A 284 5.99 -23.97 -5.25
C LEU A 284 6.86 -22.72 -5.30
N LEU A 285 7.47 -22.41 -4.18
CA LEU A 285 8.35 -21.27 -3.99
C LEU A 285 9.78 -21.76 -3.82
N GLY A 286 10.62 -21.50 -4.80
CA GLY A 286 12.05 -21.81 -4.76
C GLY A 286 12.89 -20.56 -4.48
N LYS A 287 14.21 -20.71 -4.60
CA LYS A 287 15.15 -19.61 -4.44
C LYS A 287 15.04 -18.60 -5.60
N ASP A 288 15.06 -19.12 -6.82
CA ASP A 288 15.21 -18.33 -8.04
C ASP A 288 13.96 -18.35 -8.92
N SER A 289 12.92 -19.09 -8.52
CA SER A 289 11.69 -19.20 -9.29
C SER A 289 10.50 -19.59 -8.41
N MET A 290 9.32 -19.34 -8.94
CA MET A 290 8.03 -19.74 -8.39
C MET A 290 7.21 -20.40 -9.51
N SER A 291 6.45 -21.42 -9.18
CA SER A 291 5.40 -21.95 -10.05
C SER A 291 4.10 -22.11 -9.28
N MET A 292 3.00 -21.74 -9.89
CA MET A 292 1.68 -21.76 -9.29
C MET A 292 0.66 -22.37 -10.26
N ARG A 293 -0.28 -23.12 -9.70
CA ARG A 293 -1.50 -23.57 -10.37
C ARG A 293 -2.70 -23.17 -9.54
N MET A 294 -3.70 -22.61 -10.20
CA MET A 294 -4.96 -22.22 -9.60
C MET A 294 -6.11 -22.76 -10.44
N SER A 295 -7.17 -23.19 -9.78
CA SER A 295 -8.45 -23.52 -10.41
C SER A 295 -9.61 -23.15 -9.49
N ALA A 296 -10.75 -22.79 -10.08
CA ALA A 296 -11.98 -22.54 -9.32
C ALA A 296 -13.19 -23.17 -10.03
N ASP A 297 -14.25 -23.37 -9.29
CA ASP A 297 -15.59 -23.65 -9.80
C ASP A 297 -16.52 -22.50 -9.39
N LEU A 298 -16.85 -21.67 -10.36
CA LEU A 298 -17.71 -20.50 -10.24
C LEU A 298 -19.03 -20.69 -10.99
N SER A 299 -19.40 -21.95 -11.32
CA SER A 299 -20.61 -22.26 -12.10
C SER A 299 -21.86 -21.65 -11.48
N GLY A 300 -22.00 -21.71 -10.15
CA GLY A 300 -23.09 -21.08 -9.43
C GLY A 300 -23.12 -19.55 -9.60
N LEU A 301 -21.96 -18.90 -9.46
CA LEU A 301 -21.87 -17.44 -9.62
C LEU A 301 -22.14 -16.99 -11.07
N ALA A 302 -21.78 -17.80 -12.07
CA ALA A 302 -22.13 -17.50 -13.48
C ALA A 302 -23.65 -17.47 -13.69
N GLU A 303 -24.38 -18.42 -13.11
CA GLU A 303 -25.85 -18.42 -13.14
C GLU A 303 -26.45 -17.17 -12.47
N LEU A 304 -25.84 -16.72 -11.36
CA LEU A 304 -26.24 -15.49 -10.70
C LEU A 304 -26.02 -14.27 -11.61
N LEU A 305 -24.83 -14.14 -12.20
CA LEU A 305 -24.49 -13.02 -13.10
C LEU A 305 -25.39 -13.00 -14.34
N GLU A 306 -25.60 -14.17 -14.98
CA GLU A 306 -26.52 -14.31 -16.12
C GLU A 306 -27.97 -13.94 -15.74
N GLY A 307 -28.37 -14.29 -14.52
CA GLY A 307 -29.70 -13.93 -14.01
C GLY A 307 -29.87 -12.46 -13.72
N LEU A 308 -28.83 -11.78 -13.25
CA LEU A 308 -28.82 -10.33 -12.97
C LEU A 308 -28.73 -9.53 -14.27
N ALA A 309 -27.87 -9.94 -15.21
CA ALA A 309 -27.69 -9.28 -16.51
C ALA A 309 -28.88 -9.50 -17.47
N GLY A 310 -29.72 -10.53 -17.23
CA GLY A 310 -30.81 -10.92 -18.14
C GLY A 310 -30.34 -11.59 -19.43
N GLU A 311 -29.05 -11.83 -19.57
CA GLU A 311 -28.43 -12.47 -20.74
C GLU A 311 -27.39 -13.52 -20.32
N LYS A 312 -27.13 -14.47 -21.21
CA LYS A 312 -26.12 -15.49 -20.99
C LYS A 312 -24.74 -14.98 -21.28
N LEU A 313 -23.75 -15.40 -20.49
CA LEU A 313 -22.34 -15.19 -20.81
C LEU A 313 -22.01 -15.78 -22.19
N PRO A 314 -21.22 -15.07 -23.02
CA PRO A 314 -20.81 -15.58 -24.33
C PRO A 314 -20.14 -16.96 -24.22
N GLU A 315 -20.61 -17.90 -25.04
CA GLU A 315 -20.12 -19.30 -25.01
C GLU A 315 -18.61 -19.41 -25.22
N THR A 316 -18.02 -18.47 -25.99
CA THR A 316 -16.59 -18.46 -26.32
C THR A 316 -15.67 -18.41 -25.09
N TYR A 317 -16.11 -17.75 -24.01
CA TYR A 317 -15.33 -17.69 -22.76
C TYR A 317 -16.12 -18.13 -21.53
N ARG A 318 -17.39 -18.52 -21.70
CA ARG A 318 -18.22 -18.98 -20.57
C ARG A 318 -17.54 -20.10 -19.80
N ALA A 319 -17.06 -21.13 -20.49
CA ALA A 319 -16.40 -22.28 -19.87
C ALA A 319 -15.14 -21.85 -19.07
N ALA A 320 -14.34 -20.92 -19.62
CA ALA A 320 -13.15 -20.43 -18.96
C ALA A 320 -13.43 -19.49 -17.79
N LEU A 321 -14.57 -18.78 -17.81
CA LEU A 321 -15.00 -17.92 -16.69
C LEU A 321 -15.58 -18.72 -15.54
N ILE A 322 -16.39 -19.76 -15.83
CA ILE A 322 -17.05 -20.56 -14.77
C ILE A 322 -16.11 -21.58 -14.13
N LYS A 323 -15.08 -22.02 -14.85
CA LYS A 323 -14.02 -22.91 -14.34
C LYS A 323 -12.65 -22.38 -14.72
N PRO A 324 -12.26 -21.22 -14.17
CA PRO A 324 -10.98 -20.62 -14.50
C PRO A 324 -9.85 -21.53 -14.03
N GLU A 325 -8.87 -21.69 -14.93
CA GLU A 325 -7.60 -22.33 -14.65
C GLU A 325 -6.47 -21.35 -14.98
N LEU A 326 -5.47 -21.28 -14.14
CA LEU A 326 -4.29 -20.44 -14.32
C LEU A 326 -3.05 -21.22 -13.88
N GLU A 327 -2.07 -21.29 -14.75
CA GLU A 327 -0.72 -21.72 -14.44
C GLU A 327 0.22 -20.52 -14.62
N VAL A 328 1.11 -20.31 -13.65
CA VAL A 328 2.11 -19.23 -13.65
C VAL A 328 3.49 -19.83 -13.36
N ILE A 329 4.49 -19.40 -14.11
CA ILE A 329 5.90 -19.64 -13.81
C ILE A 329 6.59 -18.29 -13.79
N TYR A 330 7.27 -18.00 -12.70
CA TYR A 330 8.03 -16.77 -12.54
C TYR A 330 9.48 -17.08 -12.15
N GLY A 331 10.37 -16.74 -13.02
CA GLY A 331 11.81 -16.81 -12.87
C GLY A 331 12.44 -15.53 -13.43
N ASP A 332 13.26 -15.65 -14.46
CA ASP A 332 13.79 -14.51 -15.21
C ASP A 332 12.72 -13.86 -16.11
N ARG A 333 11.74 -14.65 -16.49
CA ARG A 333 10.55 -14.19 -17.24
C ARG A 333 9.29 -14.66 -16.52
N LEU A 334 8.19 -13.98 -16.81
CA LEU A 334 6.85 -14.36 -16.36
C LEU A 334 6.14 -15.12 -17.46
N TYR A 335 5.70 -16.34 -17.16
CA TYR A 335 4.90 -17.16 -18.06
C TYR A 335 3.53 -17.40 -17.45
N ASN A 336 2.49 -17.19 -18.27
CA ASN A 336 1.12 -17.44 -17.91
C ASN A 336 0.48 -18.40 -18.89
N LYS A 337 -0.40 -19.27 -18.39
CA LYS A 337 -1.24 -20.14 -19.22
C LYS A 337 -2.63 -20.18 -18.60
N SER A 338 -3.65 -19.84 -19.39
CA SER A 338 -5.03 -19.82 -18.98
C SER A 338 -5.98 -19.94 -20.18
N PRO A 339 -7.01 -20.80 -20.13
CA PRO A 339 -8.06 -20.84 -21.14
C PRO A 339 -8.79 -19.50 -21.32
N LEU A 340 -8.94 -18.72 -20.26
CA LEU A 340 -9.53 -17.40 -20.32
C LEU A 340 -8.66 -16.43 -21.13
N PHE A 341 -7.35 -16.48 -20.94
CA PHE A 341 -6.41 -15.65 -21.69
C PHE A 341 -6.39 -16.04 -23.17
N ASP A 342 -6.40 -17.36 -23.47
CA ASP A 342 -6.55 -17.86 -24.84
C ASP A 342 -7.80 -17.29 -25.54
N ALA A 343 -8.94 -17.28 -24.83
CA ALA A 343 -10.21 -16.78 -25.36
C ALA A 343 -10.19 -15.26 -25.62
N LEU A 344 -9.60 -14.47 -24.72
CA LEU A 344 -9.47 -13.01 -24.85
C LEU A 344 -8.54 -12.65 -26.02
N MET A 345 -7.38 -13.29 -26.12
CA MET A 345 -6.43 -13.03 -27.19
C MET A 345 -6.99 -13.37 -28.59
N THR A 346 -7.86 -14.39 -28.68
CA THR A 346 -8.56 -14.72 -29.92
C THR A 346 -9.47 -13.59 -30.40
N LYS A 347 -10.15 -12.94 -29.45
CA LYS A 347 -11.10 -11.87 -29.78
C LYS A 347 -10.39 -10.59 -30.26
N GLU A 348 -9.28 -10.21 -29.62
CA GLU A 348 -8.62 -8.94 -29.90
C GLU A 348 -7.73 -8.97 -31.15
N SER A 349 -7.01 -10.07 -31.37
CA SER A 349 -6.02 -10.12 -32.46
C SER A 349 -6.53 -10.71 -33.77
N GLY A 350 -7.70 -11.38 -33.76
CA GLY A 350 -8.17 -12.18 -34.93
C GLY A 350 -7.22 -13.33 -35.30
N ALA A 351 -6.17 -13.55 -34.51
CA ALA A 351 -5.19 -14.59 -34.74
C ALA A 351 -5.75 -15.97 -34.36
N GLN A 352 -5.32 -17.02 -35.07
CA GLN A 352 -5.57 -18.38 -34.59
C GLN A 352 -4.83 -18.60 -33.29
N THR A 353 -5.57 -18.57 -32.18
CA THR A 353 -4.99 -18.89 -30.88
C THR A 353 -4.66 -20.37 -30.78
N VAL A 354 -3.50 -20.66 -30.24
CA VAL A 354 -3.11 -22.03 -29.93
C VAL A 354 -3.63 -22.32 -28.52
N SER A 355 -4.73 -23.05 -28.42
CA SER A 355 -5.30 -23.45 -27.13
C SER A 355 -4.24 -24.11 -26.24
N GLY A 356 -4.11 -23.64 -25.03
CA GLY A 356 -3.14 -24.15 -24.06
C GLY A 356 -1.72 -23.65 -24.26
N ALA A 357 -1.50 -22.58 -25.00
CA ALA A 357 -0.20 -21.92 -25.11
C ALA A 357 0.21 -21.26 -23.78
N TRP A 358 1.52 -21.13 -23.60
CA TRP A 358 2.11 -20.28 -22.58
C TRP A 358 2.38 -18.90 -23.16
N TYR A 359 2.04 -17.87 -22.43
CA TYR A 359 2.29 -16.48 -22.81
C TYR A 359 3.44 -15.95 -21.97
N ALA A 360 4.51 -15.49 -22.61
CA ALA A 360 5.72 -15.02 -21.98
C ALA A 360 5.80 -13.50 -22.01
N ALA A 361 5.95 -12.88 -20.86
CA ALA A 361 6.24 -11.47 -20.69
C ALA A 361 7.61 -11.27 -20.04
N ASP A 362 8.28 -10.17 -20.36
CA ASP A 362 9.48 -9.77 -19.64
C ASP A 362 9.07 -9.26 -18.25
N ALA A 363 9.75 -9.74 -17.22
CA ALA A 363 9.51 -9.31 -15.86
C ALA A 363 10.29 -8.04 -15.57
N ALA A 364 9.69 -7.10 -14.83
CA ALA A 364 10.36 -5.86 -14.42
C ALA A 364 11.59 -6.12 -13.52
N MET A 365 11.57 -7.24 -12.78
CA MET A 365 12.70 -7.76 -12.00
C MET A 365 12.67 -9.27 -12.02
N SER A 366 13.80 -9.94 -11.72
CA SER A 366 13.83 -11.40 -11.56
C SER A 366 13.03 -11.82 -10.33
N PHE A 367 12.59 -13.09 -10.31
CA PHE A 367 11.95 -13.63 -9.11
C PHE A 367 12.90 -13.66 -7.91
N ALA A 368 14.20 -13.88 -8.14
CA ALA A 368 15.20 -13.85 -7.09
C ALA A 368 15.28 -12.46 -6.42
N ASP A 369 15.27 -11.39 -7.21
CA ASP A 369 15.27 -10.02 -6.70
C ASP A 369 13.95 -9.67 -5.98
N LEU A 370 12.82 -10.07 -6.56
CA LEU A 370 11.51 -9.93 -5.91
C LEU A 370 11.49 -10.66 -4.56
N ARG A 371 11.98 -11.89 -4.53
CA ARG A 371 12.07 -12.69 -3.29
C ARG A 371 12.99 -12.02 -2.27
N ALA A 372 14.16 -11.53 -2.70
CA ALA A 372 15.09 -10.81 -1.83
C ALA A 372 14.44 -9.55 -1.25
N SER A 373 13.69 -8.80 -2.05
CA SER A 373 12.94 -7.64 -1.57
C SER A 373 11.81 -8.01 -0.61
N MET A 374 11.16 -9.17 -0.81
CA MET A 374 10.05 -9.65 0.02
C MET A 374 10.49 -10.24 1.36
N TYR A 375 11.60 -10.95 1.37
CA TYR A 375 12.04 -11.73 2.55
C TYR A 375 13.29 -11.16 3.21
N GLY A 376 13.91 -10.14 2.61
CA GLY A 376 15.07 -9.42 3.12
C GLY A 376 16.30 -10.29 3.29
N SER A 377 17.34 -9.73 3.86
CA SER A 377 18.62 -10.37 4.17
C SER A 377 18.63 -11.21 5.46
N GLY A 378 17.46 -11.62 5.97
CA GLY A 378 17.33 -12.39 7.22
C GLY A 378 17.20 -11.51 8.47
N GLU A 379 17.03 -10.22 8.33
CA GLU A 379 16.75 -9.31 9.44
C GLU A 379 15.33 -9.45 9.94
N SER A 380 15.15 -9.23 11.24
CA SER A 380 13.85 -9.30 11.90
C SER A 380 12.93 -8.21 11.38
N TYR A 381 11.87 -8.60 10.68
CA TYR A 381 10.83 -7.65 10.29
C TYR A 381 10.15 -7.07 11.53
N THR A 382 10.19 -5.76 11.65
CA THR A 382 9.41 -5.04 12.65
C THR A 382 8.29 -4.24 11.94
N VAL A 383 7.31 -3.80 12.70
CA VAL A 383 6.24 -2.95 12.15
C VAL A 383 6.83 -1.66 11.59
N GLY A 384 7.76 -1.04 12.32
CA GLY A 384 8.46 0.17 11.87
C GLY A 384 9.24 -0.05 10.57
N GLY A 385 9.99 -1.16 10.47
CA GLY A 385 10.72 -1.50 9.24
C GLY A 385 9.80 -1.76 8.04
N LEU A 386 8.66 -2.43 8.25
CA LEU A 386 7.67 -2.64 7.19
C LEU A 386 7.04 -1.33 6.71
N LEU A 387 6.71 -0.43 7.63
CA LEU A 387 6.17 0.89 7.31
C LEU A 387 7.19 1.75 6.56
N TYR A 388 8.46 1.73 7.02
CA TYR A 388 9.53 2.45 6.34
C TYR A 388 9.74 1.94 4.90
N ALA A 389 9.85 0.64 4.72
CA ALA A 389 9.98 0.03 3.40
C ALA A 389 8.80 0.35 2.48
N SER A 390 7.57 0.39 3.01
CA SER A 390 6.37 0.79 2.25
C SER A 390 6.42 2.26 1.84
N MET A 391 6.87 3.15 2.72
CA MET A 391 7.07 4.57 2.41
C MET A 391 8.05 4.78 1.26
N MET A 392 9.15 3.99 1.23
CA MET A 392 10.18 4.08 0.19
C MET A 392 9.71 3.55 -1.18
N GLN A 393 8.71 2.68 -1.23
CA GLN A 393 8.16 2.09 -2.46
C GLN A 393 6.96 2.86 -3.03
N GLY A 394 6.47 3.87 -2.31
CA GLY A 394 5.30 4.63 -2.73
C GLY A 394 5.59 5.45 -4.00
N GLU A 395 4.87 5.19 -5.09
CA GLU A 395 4.82 6.02 -6.30
C GLU A 395 3.89 7.23 -6.10
N ALA A 396 3.99 7.92 -4.99
CA ALA A 396 3.18 9.10 -4.76
C ALA A 396 3.65 10.24 -5.68
N ASN A 397 2.73 11.00 -6.23
CA ASN A 397 3.01 12.23 -6.97
C ASN A 397 3.83 13.24 -6.16
N SER A 398 3.84 13.07 -4.83
CA SER A 398 4.58 13.85 -3.85
C SER A 398 5.15 12.91 -2.78
N PHE A 399 6.45 13.00 -2.50
CA PHE A 399 7.08 12.22 -1.43
C PHE A 399 6.52 12.62 -0.05
N PHE A 400 6.16 13.89 0.12
CA PHE A 400 5.50 14.38 1.33
C PHE A 400 4.25 13.56 1.65
N THR A 401 3.42 13.26 0.66
CA THR A 401 2.18 12.47 0.85
C THR A 401 2.50 11.08 1.38
N SER A 402 3.50 10.40 0.80
CA SER A 402 3.93 9.07 1.24
C SER A 402 4.47 9.10 2.68
N TRP A 403 5.33 10.05 2.99
CA TRP A 403 5.90 10.24 4.33
C TRP A 403 4.82 10.58 5.37
N ASN A 404 3.93 11.53 5.05
CA ASN A 404 2.86 11.96 5.95
C ASN A 404 1.87 10.83 6.26
N SER A 405 1.40 10.14 5.22
CA SER A 405 0.49 8.99 5.38
C SER A 405 1.13 7.87 6.21
N THR A 406 2.41 7.58 5.97
CA THR A 406 3.13 6.56 6.73
C THR A 406 3.34 6.96 8.19
N THR A 407 3.65 8.23 8.47
CA THR A 407 3.81 8.71 9.85
C THR A 407 2.49 8.73 10.60
N GLN A 408 1.38 9.09 9.95
CA GLN A 408 0.04 9.00 10.52
C GLN A 408 -0.35 7.55 10.80
N LEU A 409 -0.09 6.64 9.85
CA LEU A 409 -0.34 5.22 10.02
C LEU A 409 0.49 4.62 11.17
N ALA A 410 1.76 5.02 11.29
CA ALA A 410 2.62 4.60 12.39
C ALA A 410 2.09 5.08 13.75
N SER A 411 1.58 6.31 13.81
CA SER A 411 0.96 6.86 15.02
C SER A 411 -0.32 6.11 15.37
N ALA A 412 -1.21 5.90 14.41
CA ALA A 412 -2.44 5.13 14.60
C ALA A 412 -2.15 3.68 15.01
N ALA A 413 -1.16 3.04 14.41
CA ALA A 413 -0.73 1.70 14.81
C ALA A 413 -0.23 1.66 16.26
N ALA A 414 0.53 2.66 16.69
CA ALA A 414 1.01 2.76 18.06
C ALA A 414 -0.13 3.03 19.07
N GLU A 415 -1.16 3.77 18.68
CA GLU A 415 -2.34 4.01 19.55
C GLU A 415 -3.26 2.77 19.61
N LEU A 416 -3.49 2.11 18.48
CA LEU A 416 -4.42 1.00 18.40
C LEU A 416 -3.81 -0.33 18.86
N LEU A 417 -2.55 -0.58 18.52
CA LEU A 417 -1.87 -1.86 18.68
C LEU A 417 -0.61 -1.74 19.58
N GLY A 418 -0.51 -0.67 20.35
CA GLY A 418 0.58 -0.45 21.30
C GLY A 418 0.58 -1.50 22.41
N ASP A 419 1.73 -1.70 23.05
CA ASP A 419 1.92 -2.71 24.09
C ASP A 419 0.96 -2.54 25.28
N ASP A 420 0.52 -1.31 25.56
CA ASP A 420 -0.42 -0.94 26.60
C ASP A 420 -1.87 -1.30 26.31
N THR A 421 -2.21 -1.58 25.05
CA THR A 421 -3.55 -2.02 24.63
C THR A 421 -3.73 -3.55 24.74
N PHE A 422 -2.63 -4.29 24.94
CA PHE A 422 -2.67 -5.73 25.08
C PHE A 422 -2.79 -6.17 26.54
N THR A 423 -3.67 -7.15 26.78
CA THR A 423 -3.79 -7.84 28.05
C THR A 423 -3.08 -9.19 27.99
N LYS A 424 -2.13 -9.41 28.91
CA LYS A 424 -1.44 -10.69 29.01
C LYS A 424 -2.33 -11.76 29.67
N SER A 425 -2.43 -12.93 29.03
CA SER A 425 -3.19 -14.08 29.53
C SER A 425 -2.36 -15.36 29.39
N GLY A 426 -1.71 -15.78 30.46
CA GLY A 426 -0.74 -16.89 30.43
C GLY A 426 0.45 -16.57 29.51
N SER A 427 0.66 -17.40 28.48
CA SER A 427 1.68 -17.17 27.44
C SER A 427 1.16 -16.36 26.24
N SER A 428 -0.10 -15.94 26.25
CA SER A 428 -0.75 -15.23 25.14
C SER A 428 -0.96 -13.77 25.49
N TYR A 429 -1.10 -12.94 24.44
CA TYR A 429 -1.54 -11.56 24.53
C TYR A 429 -2.88 -11.42 23.81
N LYS A 430 -3.81 -10.71 24.46
CA LYS A 430 -5.15 -10.44 23.93
C LYS A 430 -5.32 -8.95 23.73
N TRP A 431 -5.89 -8.58 22.61
CA TRP A 431 -6.26 -7.23 22.24
C TRP A 431 -7.73 -7.21 21.80
N HIS A 432 -8.42 -6.15 22.15
CA HIS A 432 -9.82 -5.93 21.83
C HIS A 432 -9.99 -4.53 21.24
N PHE A 433 -10.85 -4.41 20.23
CA PHE A 433 -11.26 -3.14 19.67
C PHE A 433 -12.77 -3.17 19.41
N GLY A 434 -13.47 -2.29 20.09
CA GLY A 434 -14.92 -2.15 20.00
C GLY A 434 -15.34 -0.70 19.82
N LYS A 435 -16.63 -0.42 20.03
CA LYS A 435 -17.18 0.93 19.93
C LYS A 435 -16.52 1.94 20.87
N ALA A 436 -16.10 1.51 22.06
CA ALA A 436 -15.46 2.40 23.05
C ALA A 436 -14.06 2.83 22.57
N GLU A 437 -13.28 1.91 22.04
CA GLU A 437 -11.96 2.16 21.46
C GLU A 437 -12.06 3.04 20.20
N LEU A 438 -13.07 2.79 19.36
CA LEU A 438 -13.35 3.63 18.21
C LEU A 438 -13.70 5.05 18.62
N ALA A 439 -14.58 5.24 19.60
CA ALA A 439 -14.96 6.56 20.10
C ALA A 439 -13.74 7.32 20.63
N LYS A 440 -12.87 6.64 21.38
CA LYS A 440 -11.61 7.21 21.89
C LYS A 440 -10.72 7.65 20.72
N LEU A 441 -10.51 6.80 19.74
CA LEU A 441 -9.67 7.10 18.56
C LEU A 441 -10.20 8.32 17.79
N ILE A 442 -11.51 8.37 17.52
CA ILE A 442 -12.13 9.51 16.83
C ILE A 442 -11.99 10.80 17.66
N THR A 443 -12.15 10.70 18.98
CA THR A 443 -11.95 11.84 19.89
C THR A 443 -10.53 12.39 19.80
N GLU A 444 -9.53 11.52 19.80
CA GLU A 444 -8.11 11.90 19.70
C GLU A 444 -7.75 12.53 18.34
N MET A 445 -8.35 12.02 17.26
CA MET A 445 -8.05 12.50 15.90
C MET A 445 -8.82 13.79 15.53
N TYR A 446 -10.08 13.89 15.93
CA TYR A 446 -11.01 14.92 15.42
C TYR A 446 -11.71 15.72 16.52
N GLY A 447 -11.49 15.38 17.79
CA GLY A 447 -12.07 16.06 18.96
C GLY A 447 -13.41 15.50 19.42
N GLU A 448 -13.79 15.83 20.67
CA GLU A 448 -14.97 15.29 21.35
C GLU A 448 -16.30 15.57 20.63
N ALA A 449 -16.44 16.77 20.02
CA ALA A 449 -17.67 17.16 19.37
C ALA A 449 -17.95 16.29 18.12
N TYR A 450 -16.93 16.04 17.31
CA TYR A 450 -17.03 15.18 16.13
C TYR A 450 -17.24 13.70 16.51
N ALA A 451 -16.50 13.21 17.50
CA ALA A 451 -16.69 11.86 18.01
C ALA A 451 -18.11 11.63 18.52
N ALA A 452 -18.66 12.60 19.26
CA ALA A 452 -20.03 12.53 19.77
C ALA A 452 -21.09 12.53 18.65
N GLU A 453 -20.82 13.20 17.53
CA GLU A 453 -21.70 13.20 16.36
C GLU A 453 -21.64 11.86 15.63
N VAL A 454 -20.44 11.39 15.28
CA VAL A 454 -20.25 10.09 14.62
C VAL A 454 -20.79 8.91 15.44
N MET A 455 -20.58 8.91 16.75
CA MET A 455 -21.07 7.86 17.63
C MET A 455 -22.56 7.94 17.97
N LYS A 456 -23.22 9.10 17.68
CA LYS A 456 -24.68 9.25 17.79
C LYS A 456 -25.41 8.68 16.59
N GLU A 457 -24.78 8.63 15.43
CA GLU A 457 -25.36 7.93 14.29
C GLU A 457 -25.52 6.46 14.70
N GLU A 458 -26.77 6.01 14.81
CA GLU A 458 -27.14 4.62 15.16
C GLU A 458 -26.64 3.60 14.12
N SER A 459 -25.86 4.07 13.13
CA SER A 459 -25.34 3.28 12.01
C SER A 459 -24.42 2.12 12.42
N ILE A 460 -23.66 2.24 13.52
CA ILE A 460 -22.80 1.15 14.00
C ILE A 460 -23.53 0.35 15.07
N GLU A 461 -24.16 -0.75 14.70
CA GLU A 461 -24.87 -1.64 15.64
C GLU A 461 -23.88 -2.46 16.48
N GLU A 462 -22.87 -3.04 15.84
CA GLU A 462 -21.88 -3.93 16.44
C GLU A 462 -20.49 -3.60 15.90
N LEU A 463 -19.52 -3.53 16.77
CA LEU A 463 -18.10 -3.49 16.43
C LEU A 463 -17.35 -4.23 17.52
N ASP A 464 -16.80 -5.38 17.18
CA ASP A 464 -16.13 -6.28 18.10
C ASP A 464 -15.01 -7.00 17.36
N ILE A 465 -13.76 -6.67 17.66
CA ILE A 465 -12.57 -7.24 17.03
C ILE A 465 -11.65 -7.73 18.13
N ASP A 466 -11.50 -9.04 18.23
CA ASP A 466 -10.61 -9.70 19.19
C ASP A 466 -9.40 -10.30 18.49
N LEU A 467 -8.21 -9.92 18.92
CA LEU A 467 -6.95 -10.50 18.48
C LEU A 467 -6.30 -11.23 19.66
N THR A 468 -5.92 -12.47 19.44
CA THR A 468 -5.11 -13.25 20.39
C THR A 468 -3.82 -13.68 19.73
N LEU A 469 -2.69 -13.20 20.24
CA LEU A 469 -1.34 -13.64 19.88
C LEU A 469 -0.91 -14.72 20.85
N ARG A 470 -0.78 -15.97 20.38
CA ARG A 470 -0.48 -17.11 21.25
C ARG A 470 1.02 -17.26 21.46
N GLY A 471 1.38 -17.77 22.65
CA GLY A 471 2.76 -18.02 23.01
C GLY A 471 3.50 -19.05 22.15
N ASP A 472 2.77 -19.93 21.44
CA ASP A 472 3.31 -20.88 20.46
C ASP A 472 3.59 -20.26 19.06
N GLY A 473 3.25 -18.98 18.85
CA GLY A 473 3.35 -18.29 17.55
C GLY A 473 2.05 -18.34 16.76
N GLY A 474 1.01 -18.95 17.29
CA GLY A 474 -0.31 -18.94 16.68
C GLY A 474 -1.04 -17.63 16.87
N VAL A 475 -2.09 -17.41 16.07
CA VAL A 475 -2.96 -16.25 16.10
C VAL A 475 -4.42 -16.67 16.01
N GLU A 476 -5.27 -15.94 16.69
CA GLU A 476 -6.71 -15.98 16.51
C GLU A 476 -7.20 -14.53 16.35
N LEU A 477 -7.95 -14.26 15.29
CA LEU A 477 -8.62 -12.99 15.06
C LEU A 477 -10.11 -13.28 14.87
N LYS A 478 -10.94 -12.66 15.68
CA LYS A 478 -12.39 -12.64 15.53
C LYS A 478 -12.82 -11.23 15.18
N CYS A 479 -13.74 -11.11 14.26
CA CYS A 479 -14.34 -9.84 13.89
C CYS A 479 -15.84 -10.02 13.77
N ALA A 480 -16.57 -9.15 14.43
CA ALA A 480 -18.00 -8.97 14.24
C ALA A 480 -18.26 -7.47 14.07
N MET A 481 -18.87 -7.10 12.96
CA MET A 481 -19.24 -5.73 12.65
C MET A 481 -20.64 -5.72 12.04
N ALA A 482 -21.50 -4.84 12.53
CA ALA A 482 -22.80 -4.60 11.95
C ALA A 482 -23.05 -3.09 11.85
N MET A 483 -23.49 -2.68 10.69
CA MET A 483 -23.86 -1.30 10.39
C MET A 483 -25.26 -1.25 9.79
N ASP A 484 -26.09 -0.37 10.29
CA ASP A 484 -27.40 -0.05 9.75
C ASP A 484 -27.36 1.38 9.21
N LEU A 485 -27.24 1.53 7.90
CA LEU A 485 -27.14 2.85 7.27
C LEU A 485 -28.52 3.47 7.03
N ASN A 486 -29.54 2.65 6.76
CA ASN A 486 -30.94 3.05 6.58
C ASN A 486 -31.84 1.80 6.41
N GLU A 487 -33.14 1.99 6.22
CA GLU A 487 -34.09 0.87 6.03
C GLU A 487 -33.75 -0.03 4.83
N GLU A 488 -32.97 0.47 3.84
CA GLU A 488 -32.61 -0.27 2.62
C GLU A 488 -31.23 -0.90 2.69
N ALA A 489 -30.32 -0.38 3.51
CA ALA A 489 -28.93 -0.81 3.55
C ALA A 489 -28.45 -1.09 4.98
N ALA A 490 -28.23 -2.35 5.28
CA ALA A 490 -27.54 -2.78 6.48
C ALA A 490 -26.54 -3.90 6.14
N TYR A 491 -25.41 -3.86 6.79
CA TYR A 491 -24.32 -4.81 6.58
C TYR A 491 -23.97 -5.50 7.91
N ARG A 492 -23.78 -6.80 7.86
CA ARG A 492 -23.20 -7.57 8.96
C ARG A 492 -22.05 -8.42 8.45
N ILE A 493 -20.91 -8.27 9.06
CA ILE A 493 -19.70 -9.02 8.73
C ILE A 493 -19.27 -9.76 9.99
N SER A 494 -19.06 -11.05 9.89
CA SER A 494 -18.42 -11.80 10.95
C SER A 494 -17.43 -12.80 10.36
N TYR A 495 -16.23 -12.87 10.95
CA TYR A 495 -15.27 -13.89 10.56
C TYR A 495 -14.35 -14.26 11.71
N THR A 496 -13.82 -15.47 11.63
CA THR A 496 -12.77 -15.96 12.50
C THR A 496 -11.61 -16.44 11.67
N LEU A 497 -10.42 -15.98 12.00
CA LEU A 497 -9.18 -16.45 11.44
C LEU A 497 -8.34 -17.07 12.54
N THR A 498 -7.85 -18.29 12.31
CA THR A 498 -6.95 -18.98 13.24
C THR A 498 -5.81 -19.58 12.47
N GLY A 499 -4.62 -19.58 13.05
CA GLY A 499 -3.49 -20.20 12.39
C GLY A 499 -2.16 -19.98 13.09
N ASP A 500 -1.13 -20.45 12.40
CA ASP A 500 0.28 -20.26 12.74
C ASP A 500 1.10 -20.14 11.44
N SER A 501 2.42 -20.22 11.52
CA SER A 501 3.31 -20.13 10.35
C SER A 501 3.15 -21.24 9.33
N SER A 502 2.52 -22.35 9.69
CA SER A 502 2.36 -23.53 8.84
C SER A 502 0.96 -23.69 8.26
N ARG A 503 -0.06 -23.22 8.98
CA ARG A 503 -1.45 -23.35 8.56
C ARG A 503 -2.30 -22.22 9.12
N ALA A 504 -3.13 -21.65 8.26
CA ALA A 504 -4.16 -20.70 8.64
C ALA A 504 -5.52 -21.09 8.05
N THR A 505 -6.57 -20.80 8.78
CA THR A 505 -7.95 -20.99 8.33
C THR A 505 -8.75 -19.75 8.65
N ALA A 506 -9.49 -19.22 7.68
CA ALA A 506 -10.45 -18.16 7.89
C ALA A 506 -11.85 -18.65 7.46
N LYS A 507 -12.86 -18.31 8.25
CA LYS A 507 -14.27 -18.60 7.96
C LYS A 507 -15.08 -17.38 8.34
N GLY A 508 -16.08 -17.06 7.54
CA GLY A 508 -16.94 -15.94 7.86
C GLY A 508 -18.18 -15.83 7.00
N THR A 509 -18.93 -14.80 7.33
CA THR A 509 -20.16 -14.42 6.63
C THR A 509 -20.16 -12.93 6.38
N VAL A 510 -20.70 -12.51 5.25
CA VAL A 510 -21.08 -11.14 4.96
C VAL A 510 -22.56 -11.15 4.59
N GLN A 511 -23.35 -10.38 5.30
CA GLN A 511 -24.79 -10.26 5.07
C GLN A 511 -25.11 -8.83 4.64
N VAL A 512 -25.87 -8.71 3.57
CA VAL A 512 -26.41 -7.42 3.11
C VAL A 512 -27.93 -7.56 3.16
N ARG A 513 -28.57 -6.70 3.97
CA ARG A 513 -30.01 -6.72 4.21
C ARG A 513 -30.78 -6.74 2.88
N ASN A 514 -31.73 -7.67 2.77
CA ASN A 514 -32.61 -7.82 1.60
C ASN A 514 -31.91 -8.08 0.26
N LEU A 515 -30.59 -8.33 0.25
CA LEU A 515 -29.81 -8.55 -0.95
C LEU A 515 -29.16 -9.94 -0.97
N CYS A 516 -28.22 -10.20 -0.08
CA CYS A 516 -27.49 -11.45 -0.09
C CYS A 516 -26.81 -11.80 1.24
N ASP A 517 -26.60 -13.10 1.43
CA ASP A 517 -25.69 -13.67 2.42
C ASP A 517 -24.52 -14.35 1.71
N LEU A 518 -23.30 -13.90 1.96
CA LEU A 518 -22.07 -14.54 1.50
C LEU A 518 -21.46 -15.34 2.64
N THR A 519 -21.14 -16.60 2.41
CA THR A 519 -20.30 -17.39 3.33
C THR A 519 -18.97 -17.70 2.66
N PHE A 520 -17.90 -17.75 3.43
CA PHE A 520 -16.61 -18.18 2.93
C PHE A 520 -15.83 -19.03 3.93
N SER A 521 -15.03 -19.93 3.43
CA SER A 521 -14.05 -20.69 4.19
C SER A 521 -12.78 -20.83 3.34
N THR A 522 -11.65 -20.40 3.88
CA THR A 522 -10.36 -20.57 3.24
C THR A 522 -9.38 -21.25 4.18
N THR A 523 -8.53 -22.09 3.63
CA THR A 523 -7.41 -22.68 4.35
C THR A 523 -6.14 -22.48 3.53
N VAL A 524 -5.10 -22.02 4.18
CA VAL A 524 -3.74 -21.91 3.63
C VAL A 524 -2.85 -22.83 4.43
N SER A 525 -2.05 -23.64 3.76
CA SER A 525 -1.00 -24.44 4.41
C SER A 525 0.33 -24.24 3.72
N VAL A 526 1.38 -24.10 4.51
CA VAL A 526 2.75 -23.88 4.04
C VAL A 526 3.67 -24.93 4.65
N ARG A 527 4.48 -25.57 3.83
CA ARG A 527 5.47 -26.53 4.31
C ARG A 527 6.74 -26.47 3.49
N ALA A 528 7.86 -26.72 4.12
CA ALA A 528 9.12 -26.98 3.40
C ALA A 528 8.99 -28.23 2.53
N THR A 529 9.65 -28.25 1.37
CA THR A 529 9.58 -29.35 0.40
C THR A 529 10.88 -29.45 -0.39
N ASP A 530 11.18 -30.65 -0.87
CA ASP A 530 12.27 -30.90 -1.82
C ASP A 530 11.83 -30.71 -3.28
N GLU A 531 10.53 -30.51 -3.52
CA GLU A 531 10.00 -30.18 -4.83
C GLU A 531 10.59 -28.86 -5.33
N LYS A 532 10.93 -28.80 -6.61
CA LYS A 532 11.46 -27.58 -7.24
C LYS A 532 10.39 -26.95 -8.10
N PRO A 533 10.22 -25.61 -8.05
CA PRO A 533 9.36 -24.92 -8.99
C PRO A 533 9.91 -25.04 -10.42
N LEU A 534 9.02 -24.93 -11.39
CA LEU A 534 9.39 -24.79 -12.79
C LEU A 534 10.09 -23.44 -12.99
N THR A 535 11.09 -23.40 -13.87
CA THR A 535 11.79 -22.18 -14.30
C THR A 535 11.33 -21.71 -15.68
N ALA A 536 10.73 -22.60 -16.46
CA ALA A 536 10.19 -22.34 -17.80
C ALA A 536 9.06 -23.33 -18.09
N PRO A 537 8.24 -23.07 -19.10
CA PRO A 537 7.24 -24.02 -19.62
C PRO A 537 7.89 -25.37 -20.01
N PRO A 538 7.15 -26.49 -19.86
CA PRO A 538 7.64 -27.80 -20.23
C PRO A 538 8.09 -27.87 -21.70
N ALA A 539 9.15 -28.65 -21.97
CA ALA A 539 9.65 -28.81 -23.33
C ALA A 539 8.56 -29.33 -24.29
N GLY A 540 8.51 -28.77 -25.49
CA GLY A 540 7.52 -29.13 -26.52
C GLY A 540 6.18 -28.39 -26.38
N THR A 541 6.01 -27.50 -25.42
CA THR A 541 4.82 -26.63 -25.33
C THR A 541 5.00 -25.39 -26.21
N THR A 542 3.90 -24.84 -26.71
CA THR A 542 3.90 -23.59 -27.47
C THR A 542 4.07 -22.42 -26.50
N VAL A 543 5.03 -21.53 -26.78
CA VAL A 543 5.24 -20.29 -26.02
C VAL A 543 5.08 -19.10 -26.97
N ILE A 544 4.21 -18.18 -26.62
CA ILE A 544 3.92 -16.94 -27.35
C ILE A 544 4.51 -15.77 -26.57
N ALA A 545 5.40 -15.01 -27.18
CA ALA A 545 5.94 -13.80 -26.56
C ALA A 545 4.89 -12.67 -26.63
N LEU A 546 4.61 -12.04 -25.50
CA LEU A 546 3.80 -10.84 -25.45
C LEU A 546 4.66 -9.62 -25.83
N PRO A 547 4.10 -8.63 -26.54
CA PRO A 547 4.82 -7.40 -26.84
C PRO A 547 5.17 -6.67 -25.55
N THR A 548 6.39 -6.11 -25.50
CA THR A 548 6.78 -5.23 -24.39
C THR A 548 5.94 -3.96 -24.39
N ALA A 549 5.67 -3.39 -23.22
CA ALA A 549 4.80 -2.22 -23.03
C ALA A 549 5.14 -0.97 -23.89
N GLY A 550 6.28 -0.95 -24.58
CA GLY A 550 6.69 0.09 -25.52
C GLY A 550 6.38 -0.20 -26.99
N GLN A 551 5.80 -1.36 -27.33
CA GLN A 551 5.51 -1.76 -28.72
C GLN A 551 4.01 -1.69 -29.09
N ILE A 552 3.16 -1.32 -28.14
CA ILE A 552 1.74 -1.04 -28.43
C ILE A 552 1.64 0.42 -28.84
N THR A 553 2.12 0.74 -30.03
CA THR A 553 1.86 2.01 -30.70
C THR A 553 1.17 1.75 -32.03
N ALA A 554 -0.01 2.36 -32.14
CA ALA A 554 -0.92 2.55 -33.27
C ALA A 554 -1.81 1.36 -33.63
#